data_857899d8bbf2cfc855e134922cdbe0e2
#
_entry.id   857899d8bbf2cfc855e134922cdbe0e2
#
_cell.length_a   1.000
_cell.length_b   1.000
_cell.length_c   1.000
_cell.angle_alpha   90.00
_cell.angle_beta   90.00
_cell.angle_gamma   90.00
#
_symmetry.space_group_name_H-M   'P 1'
#
loop_
_entity.id
_entity.type
_entity.pdbx_description
1 polymer ?
#
loop_
_entity_poly.entity_id
_entity_poly.type
_entity_poly.pdbx_seq_one_letter_code
_entity_poly.pdbx_strand_id
1 'polypeptide(L)'
;MRALAKYFKEDEEKWAIVGLLHDGDYEKTKSTPEKHTLLMVEWLKTAGETDPEIISAILSHNYAHLVEADIGDSGAHEPKDNMEWSLYCCDELTGLIVAVALVKPDKTLASVTVDSVMRKWKERSFAAGVKREQIEKCDEKLNIPLREFIGIALEAMQGISEELGL
;
A
#
# COMPACT_ATOMS: atom_id res chain seq x y z
N MET A 1 -7.36 -0.39 1.73
CA MET A 1 -8.06 -0.13 0.45
C MET A 1 -9.56 0.21 0.62
N ARG A 2 -10.40 -0.59 1.29
CA ARG A 2 -11.85 -0.27 1.46
C ARG A 2 -12.14 1.14 1.97
N ALA A 3 -11.40 1.62 2.98
CA ALA A 3 -11.60 2.96 3.54
C ALA A 3 -11.30 4.07 2.52
N LEU A 4 -10.30 3.87 1.67
CA LEU A 4 -9.98 4.81 0.58
C LEU A 4 -11.03 4.74 -0.53
N ALA A 5 -11.52 3.56 -0.89
CA ALA A 5 -12.65 3.42 -1.82
C ALA A 5 -13.88 4.20 -1.34
N LYS A 6 -14.22 4.05 -0.06
CA LYS A 6 -15.32 4.81 0.57
C LYS A 6 -15.10 6.33 0.52
N TYR A 7 -13.86 6.77 0.75
CA TYR A 7 -13.50 8.19 0.65
C TYR A 7 -13.76 8.74 -0.75
N PHE A 8 -13.36 7.99 -1.79
CA PHE A 8 -13.58 8.35 -3.20
C PHE A 8 -14.97 8.01 -3.73
N LYS A 9 -15.81 7.33 -2.95
CA LYS A 9 -17.14 6.83 -3.35
C LYS A 9 -17.06 5.85 -4.53
N GLU A 10 -16.07 4.98 -4.49
CA GLU A 10 -15.81 3.93 -5.46
C GLU A 10 -16.14 2.54 -4.90
N ASP A 11 -15.95 1.48 -5.68
CA ASP A 11 -16.31 0.10 -5.31
C ASP A 11 -15.41 -0.45 -4.20
N GLU A 12 -15.94 -0.51 -2.98
CA GLU A 12 -15.22 -0.98 -1.79
C GLU A 12 -14.77 -2.44 -1.90
N GLU A 13 -15.54 -3.31 -2.57
CA GLU A 13 -15.20 -4.73 -2.72
C GLU A 13 -14.07 -4.91 -3.73
N LYS A 14 -14.13 -4.24 -4.88
CA LYS A 14 -13.05 -4.25 -5.87
C LYS A 14 -11.73 -3.78 -5.26
N TRP A 15 -11.74 -2.67 -4.55
CA TRP A 15 -10.55 -2.13 -3.88
C TRP A 15 -10.03 -3.05 -2.78
N ALA A 16 -10.92 -3.75 -2.08
CA ALA A 16 -10.53 -4.74 -1.07
C ALA A 16 -9.82 -5.93 -1.70
N ILE A 17 -10.31 -6.43 -2.84
CA ILE A 17 -9.69 -7.52 -3.60
C ILE A 17 -8.27 -7.10 -4.03
N VAL A 18 -8.11 -5.92 -4.59
CA VAL A 18 -6.79 -5.39 -4.97
C VAL A 18 -5.86 -5.32 -3.75
N GLY A 19 -6.33 -4.74 -2.63
CA GLY A 19 -5.53 -4.64 -1.41
C GLY A 19 -5.16 -5.99 -0.78
N LEU A 20 -5.99 -7.02 -0.97
CA LEU A 20 -5.71 -8.38 -0.47
C LEU A 20 -4.69 -9.12 -1.33
N LEU A 21 -4.71 -8.88 -2.63
CA LEU A 21 -4.00 -9.71 -3.60
C LEU A 21 -2.68 -9.11 -4.10
N HIS A 22 -2.46 -7.80 -3.91
CA HIS A 22 -1.33 -7.08 -4.53
C HIS A 22 0.04 -7.75 -4.28
N ASP A 23 0.26 -8.26 -3.08
CA ASP A 23 1.50 -8.89 -2.63
C ASP A 23 1.46 -10.43 -2.62
N GLY A 24 0.46 -11.04 -3.25
CA GLY A 24 0.25 -12.49 -3.17
C GLY A 24 1.43 -13.33 -3.68
N ASP A 25 2.27 -12.79 -4.53
CA ASP A 25 3.47 -13.45 -5.06
C ASP A 25 4.78 -13.06 -4.36
N TYR A 26 4.75 -12.14 -3.38
CA TYR A 26 5.94 -11.55 -2.75
C TYR A 26 6.92 -12.60 -2.21
N GLU A 27 6.46 -13.60 -1.46
CA GLU A 27 7.33 -14.65 -0.90
C GLU A 27 8.09 -15.45 -1.98
N LYS A 28 7.57 -15.52 -3.19
CA LYS A 28 8.20 -16.22 -4.32
C LYS A 28 9.08 -15.29 -5.15
N THR A 29 8.84 -14.01 -5.11
CA THR A 29 9.51 -13.02 -5.97
C THR A 29 10.51 -12.14 -5.24
N LYS A 30 10.61 -12.22 -3.91
CA LYS A 30 11.52 -11.40 -3.10
C LYS A 30 13.01 -11.46 -3.51
N SER A 31 13.44 -12.53 -4.15
CA SER A 31 14.80 -12.66 -4.73
C SER A 31 14.88 -12.23 -6.20
N THR A 32 13.76 -11.93 -6.83
CA THR A 32 13.62 -11.54 -8.23
C THR A 32 12.55 -10.46 -8.33
N PRO A 33 12.80 -9.26 -7.75
CA PRO A 33 11.78 -8.20 -7.64
C PRO A 33 11.18 -7.77 -8.98
N GLU A 34 11.92 -7.98 -10.07
CA GLU A 34 11.42 -7.75 -11.44
C GLU A 34 10.26 -8.67 -11.85
N LYS A 35 10.04 -9.76 -11.11
CA LYS A 35 8.91 -10.69 -11.34
C LYS A 35 7.74 -10.43 -10.42
N HIS A 36 7.94 -9.62 -9.39
CA HIS A 36 6.87 -9.24 -8.47
C HIS A 36 5.75 -8.53 -9.23
N THR A 37 4.52 -8.81 -8.85
CA THR A 37 3.27 -8.45 -9.53
C THR A 37 3.00 -9.19 -10.84
N LEU A 38 4.01 -9.48 -11.65
CA LEU A 38 3.83 -10.23 -12.90
C LEU A 38 3.35 -11.66 -12.65
N LEU A 39 3.96 -12.33 -11.66
CA LEU A 39 3.57 -13.68 -11.27
C LEU A 39 2.16 -13.69 -10.66
N MET A 40 1.82 -12.68 -9.86
CA MET A 40 0.48 -12.53 -9.31
C MET A 40 -0.57 -12.38 -10.41
N VAL A 41 -0.31 -11.55 -11.40
CA VAL A 41 -1.21 -11.36 -12.56
C VAL A 41 -1.34 -12.65 -13.38
N GLU A 42 -0.28 -13.43 -13.53
CA GLU A 42 -0.36 -14.74 -14.18
C GLU A 42 -1.31 -15.69 -13.42
N TRP A 43 -1.19 -15.73 -12.09
CA TRP A 43 -2.09 -16.55 -11.26
C TRP A 43 -3.54 -16.09 -11.33
N LEU A 44 -3.79 -14.79 -11.28
CA LEU A 44 -5.14 -14.22 -11.41
C LEU A 44 -5.78 -14.59 -12.73
N LYS A 45 -5.07 -14.42 -13.84
CA LYS A 45 -5.56 -14.83 -15.18
C LYS A 45 -5.84 -16.33 -15.26
N THR A 46 -4.99 -17.15 -14.66
CA THR A 46 -5.18 -18.60 -14.59
C THR A 46 -6.42 -18.97 -13.75
N ALA A 47 -6.69 -18.21 -12.69
CA ALA A 47 -7.89 -18.36 -11.87
C ALA A 47 -9.17 -17.80 -12.51
N GLY A 48 -9.07 -17.17 -13.68
CA GLY A 48 -10.20 -16.59 -14.41
C GLY A 48 -10.49 -15.12 -14.09
N GLU A 49 -9.61 -14.45 -13.34
CA GLU A 49 -9.74 -13.01 -13.13
C GLU A 49 -9.26 -12.25 -14.36
N THR A 50 -10.16 -11.43 -14.91
CA THR A 50 -9.92 -10.69 -16.15
C THR A 50 -10.29 -9.21 -16.04
N ASP A 51 -10.66 -8.72 -14.84
CA ASP A 51 -10.97 -7.30 -14.66
C ASP A 51 -9.69 -6.47 -14.91
N PRO A 52 -9.68 -5.61 -15.95
CA PRO A 52 -8.50 -4.85 -16.33
C PRO A 52 -8.08 -3.84 -15.26
N GLU A 53 -9.01 -3.35 -14.43
CA GLU A 53 -8.70 -2.39 -13.36
C GLU A 53 -7.96 -3.08 -12.22
N ILE A 54 -8.38 -4.30 -11.82
CA ILE A 54 -7.69 -5.10 -10.80
C ILE A 54 -6.27 -5.45 -11.28
N ILE A 55 -6.15 -5.93 -12.51
CA ILE A 55 -4.85 -6.29 -13.10
C ILE A 55 -3.93 -5.08 -13.19
N SER A 56 -4.45 -3.94 -13.63
CA SER A 56 -3.70 -2.70 -13.76
C SER A 56 -3.20 -2.20 -12.40
N ALA A 57 -4.06 -2.20 -11.38
CA ALA A 57 -3.69 -1.76 -10.05
C ALA A 57 -2.58 -2.63 -9.43
N ILE A 58 -2.63 -3.95 -9.60
CA ILE A 58 -1.58 -4.84 -9.14
C ILE A 58 -0.26 -4.59 -9.88
N LEU A 59 -0.28 -4.39 -11.20
CA LEU A 59 0.92 -4.10 -11.97
C LEU A 59 1.57 -2.75 -11.59
N SER A 60 0.77 -1.73 -11.32
CA SER A 60 1.28 -0.39 -11.00
C SER A 60 1.93 -0.31 -9.62
N HIS A 61 1.59 -1.21 -8.70
CA HIS A 61 2.11 -1.20 -7.35
C HIS A 61 3.64 -1.36 -7.30
N ASN A 62 4.24 -2.17 -8.17
CA ASN A 62 5.69 -2.40 -8.21
C ASN A 62 6.47 -1.36 -9.04
N TYR A 63 5.81 -0.33 -9.58
CA TYR A 63 6.40 0.64 -10.50
C TYR A 63 7.69 1.28 -9.98
N ALA A 64 7.70 1.74 -8.71
CA ALA A 64 8.87 2.39 -8.12
C ALA A 64 10.11 1.47 -8.09
N HIS A 65 9.93 0.19 -7.75
CA HIS A 65 11.03 -0.77 -7.71
C HIS A 65 11.60 -1.06 -9.09
N LEU A 66 10.74 -1.13 -10.11
CA LEU A 66 11.16 -1.41 -11.48
C LEU A 66 11.87 -0.23 -12.12
N VAL A 67 11.44 0.99 -11.84
CA VAL A 67 12.12 2.21 -12.30
C VAL A 67 13.50 2.34 -11.65
N GLU A 68 13.62 2.08 -10.35
CA GLU A 68 14.92 2.11 -9.64
C GLU A 68 15.89 1.06 -10.17
N ALA A 69 15.40 -0.09 -10.58
CA ALA A 69 16.23 -1.18 -11.09
C ALA A 69 16.60 -1.04 -12.58
N ASP A 70 16.14 0.02 -13.27
CA ASP A 70 16.28 0.22 -14.73
C ASP A 70 15.80 -1.01 -15.52
N ILE A 71 14.79 -1.68 -15.01
CA ILE A 71 14.17 -2.83 -15.66
C ILE A 71 13.13 -2.29 -16.63
N GLY A 72 13.48 -2.29 -17.90
CA GLY A 72 12.61 -1.86 -18.99
C GLY A 72 11.32 -2.68 -19.07
N ASP A 73 10.48 -2.37 -20.00
CA ASP A 73 9.09 -2.83 -20.27
C ASP A 73 8.70 -4.17 -19.61
N SER A 74 8.55 -4.14 -18.28
CA SER A 74 8.10 -5.27 -17.46
C SER A 74 6.57 -5.40 -17.46
N GLY A 75 5.85 -4.52 -18.19
CA GLY A 75 4.40 -4.39 -18.11
C GLY A 75 3.91 -3.57 -16.92
N ALA A 76 4.78 -3.23 -15.97
CA ALA A 76 4.44 -2.30 -14.89
C ALA A 76 4.41 -0.86 -15.43
N HIS A 77 3.52 -0.08 -14.90
CA HIS A 77 3.29 1.30 -15.35
C HIS A 77 3.09 2.23 -14.15
N GLU A 78 3.37 3.51 -14.36
CA GLU A 78 3.04 4.53 -13.36
C GLU A 78 1.54 4.47 -13.01
N PRO A 79 1.17 4.55 -11.72
CA PRO A 79 -0.23 4.63 -11.31
C PRO A 79 -0.98 5.75 -12.03
N LYS A 80 -2.25 5.53 -12.41
CA LYS A 80 -3.03 6.43 -13.28
C LYS A 80 -4.30 6.98 -12.63
N ASP A 81 -4.91 6.19 -11.73
CA ASP A 81 -6.21 6.53 -11.13
C ASP A 81 -6.15 6.50 -9.60
N ASN A 82 -7.29 6.77 -8.96
CA ASN A 82 -7.39 6.82 -7.52
C ASN A 82 -7.06 5.49 -6.84
N MET A 83 -7.46 4.36 -7.44
CA MET A 83 -7.22 3.03 -6.88
C MET A 83 -5.73 2.69 -6.91
N GLU A 84 -5.09 2.89 -8.04
CA GLU A 84 -3.67 2.62 -8.26
C GLU A 84 -2.80 3.50 -7.36
N TRP A 85 -3.05 4.82 -7.32
CA TRP A 85 -2.33 5.73 -6.43
C TRP A 85 -2.59 5.46 -4.94
N SER A 86 -3.82 5.05 -4.60
CA SER A 86 -4.15 4.68 -3.23
C SER A 86 -3.39 3.44 -2.78
N LEU A 87 -3.30 2.41 -3.61
CA LEU A 87 -2.51 1.22 -3.33
C LEU A 87 -1.02 1.59 -3.18
N TYR A 88 -0.47 2.31 -4.14
CA TYR A 88 0.92 2.75 -4.17
C TYR A 88 1.34 3.52 -2.91
N CYS A 89 0.52 4.47 -2.46
CA CYS A 89 0.83 5.28 -1.27
C CYS A 89 0.56 4.54 0.04
N CYS A 90 -0.48 3.68 0.06
CA CYS A 90 -0.95 3.01 1.28
C CYS A 90 -0.04 1.85 1.68
N ASP A 91 0.56 1.16 0.73
CA ASP A 91 1.42 0.01 0.96
C ASP A 91 2.55 0.35 1.94
N GLU A 92 3.38 1.29 1.61
CA GLU A 92 4.48 1.77 2.47
C GLU A 92 3.99 2.38 3.81
N LEU A 93 2.81 3.03 3.80
CA LEU A 93 2.25 3.65 5.00
C LEU A 93 1.83 2.62 6.05
N THR A 94 1.24 1.50 5.62
CA THR A 94 0.79 0.46 6.55
C THR A 94 1.96 -0.11 7.35
N GLY A 95 3.10 -0.35 6.70
CA GLY A 95 4.33 -0.77 7.35
C GLY A 95 4.86 0.24 8.37
N LEU A 96 4.79 1.53 8.05
CA LEU A 96 5.17 2.59 9.01
C LEU A 96 4.26 2.61 10.24
N ILE A 97 2.93 2.48 10.05
CA ILE A 97 1.95 2.46 11.16
C ILE A 97 2.21 1.26 12.07
N VAL A 98 2.44 0.07 11.51
CA VAL A 98 2.81 -1.13 12.26
C VAL A 98 4.10 -0.89 13.06
N ALA A 99 5.13 -0.33 12.43
CA ALA A 99 6.38 -0.01 13.13
C ALA A 99 6.17 0.95 14.31
N VAL A 100 5.26 1.94 14.16
CA VAL A 100 4.89 2.85 15.26
C VAL A 100 4.16 2.11 16.37
N ALA A 101 3.25 1.18 16.07
CA ALA A 101 2.57 0.37 17.07
C ALA A 101 3.57 -0.47 17.88
N LEU A 102 4.49 -1.16 17.21
CA LEU A 102 5.46 -2.07 17.81
C LEU A 102 6.44 -1.39 18.80
N VAL A 103 6.67 -0.07 18.67
CA VAL A 103 7.50 0.68 19.62
C VAL A 103 6.71 1.32 20.76
N LYS A 104 5.38 1.16 20.78
CA LYS A 104 4.57 1.55 21.94
C LYS A 104 4.75 0.54 23.08
N PRO A 105 4.55 0.95 24.36
CA PRO A 105 4.68 0.04 25.49
C PRO A 105 3.74 -1.18 25.42
N ASP A 106 2.52 -0.96 24.95
CA ASP A 106 1.47 -1.98 24.79
C ASP A 106 1.50 -2.70 23.45
N LYS A 107 2.26 -2.19 22.49
CA LYS A 107 2.43 -2.72 21.13
C LYS A 107 1.10 -2.91 20.38
N THR A 108 0.13 -2.04 20.64
CA THR A 108 -1.19 -2.10 20.00
C THR A 108 -1.45 -0.92 19.07
N LEU A 109 -2.27 -1.13 18.04
CA LEU A 109 -2.75 -0.08 17.15
C LEU A 109 -3.67 0.91 17.90
N ALA A 110 -4.36 0.48 18.93
CA ALA A 110 -5.24 1.33 19.73
C ALA A 110 -4.51 2.52 20.37
N SER A 111 -3.24 2.37 20.70
CA SER A 111 -2.39 3.44 21.28
C SER A 111 -1.73 4.34 20.25
N VAL A 112 -1.83 4.00 18.96
CA VAL A 112 -1.27 4.81 17.87
C VAL A 112 -2.21 5.97 17.56
N THR A 113 -1.64 7.15 17.39
CA THR A 113 -2.36 8.35 16.96
C THR A 113 -1.68 8.94 15.73
N VAL A 114 -2.41 9.72 14.93
CA VAL A 114 -1.83 10.45 13.79
C VAL A 114 -0.62 11.27 14.23
N ASP A 115 -0.68 11.91 15.40
CA ASP A 115 0.45 12.69 15.94
C ASP A 115 1.66 11.80 16.25
N SER A 116 1.45 10.57 16.71
CA SER A 116 2.56 9.65 16.98
C SER A 116 3.22 9.18 15.67
N VAL A 117 2.44 8.93 14.62
CA VAL A 117 2.96 8.63 13.28
C VAL A 117 3.74 9.83 12.73
N MET A 118 3.17 11.05 12.79
CA MET A 118 3.81 12.27 12.31
C MET A 118 5.12 12.61 13.06
N ARG A 119 5.24 12.27 14.34
CA ARG A 119 6.53 12.39 15.07
C ARG A 119 7.56 11.45 14.48
N LYS A 120 7.20 10.17 14.29
CA LYS A 120 8.09 9.16 13.70
C LYS A 120 8.38 9.40 12.22
N TRP A 121 7.49 10.08 11.52
CA TRP A 121 7.71 10.53 10.15
C TRP A 121 9.00 11.35 9.99
N LYS A 122 9.30 12.23 10.96
CA LYS A 122 10.48 13.10 10.95
C LYS A 122 11.78 12.37 11.25
N GLU A 123 11.71 11.21 11.88
CA GLU A 123 12.86 10.39 12.25
C GLU A 123 13.23 9.48 11.05
N ARG A 124 14.10 9.94 10.16
CA ARG A 124 14.44 9.19 8.93
C ARG A 124 15.06 7.80 9.20
N SER A 125 15.73 7.61 10.32
CA SER A 125 16.28 6.31 10.76
C SER A 125 15.23 5.34 11.29
N PHE A 126 14.05 5.84 11.70
CA PHE A 126 12.95 5.00 12.14
C PHE A 126 12.25 4.41 10.93
N ALA A 127 12.05 3.08 10.90
CA ALA A 127 11.51 2.36 9.75
C ALA A 127 12.18 2.81 8.43
N ALA A 128 13.52 2.72 8.40
CA ALA A 128 14.35 3.28 7.32
C ALA A 128 14.05 2.65 5.94
N GLY A 129 13.46 1.44 5.90
CA GLY A 129 13.03 0.80 4.66
C GLY A 129 11.77 1.39 4.04
N VAL A 130 11.01 2.20 4.79
CA VAL A 130 9.77 2.83 4.30
C VAL A 130 10.12 4.00 3.38
N LYS A 131 9.65 3.95 2.15
CA LYS A 131 9.82 5.00 1.14
C LYS A 131 8.78 6.11 1.35
N ARG A 132 9.14 7.10 2.19
CA ARG A 132 8.24 8.22 2.55
C ARG A 132 7.82 9.05 1.34
N GLU A 133 8.71 9.17 0.37
CA GLU A 133 8.47 9.87 -0.90
C GLU A 133 7.32 9.24 -1.70
N GLN A 134 7.14 7.94 -1.57
CA GLN A 134 6.02 7.20 -2.17
C GLN A 134 4.70 7.57 -1.47
N ILE A 135 4.70 7.59 -0.14
CA ILE A 135 3.51 7.97 0.65
C ILE A 135 3.13 9.43 0.41
N GLU A 136 4.11 10.34 0.30
CA GLU A 136 3.89 11.78 0.06
C GLU A 136 3.14 12.07 -1.25
N LYS A 137 3.15 11.13 -2.20
CA LYS A 137 2.37 11.25 -3.44
C LYS A 137 0.85 11.33 -3.20
N CYS A 138 0.36 10.94 -2.03
CA CYS A 138 -1.06 11.07 -1.69
C CYS A 138 -1.57 12.52 -1.78
N ASP A 139 -0.74 13.51 -1.46
CA ASP A 139 -1.12 14.93 -1.55
C ASP A 139 -1.26 15.38 -3.01
N GLU A 140 -0.25 15.09 -3.83
CA GLU A 140 -0.21 15.48 -5.25
C GLU A 140 -1.21 14.69 -6.12
N LYS A 141 -1.27 13.37 -5.92
CA LYS A 141 -1.94 12.44 -6.84
C LYS A 141 -3.37 12.13 -6.44
N LEU A 142 -3.67 12.13 -5.14
CA LEU A 142 -5.00 11.83 -4.60
C LEU A 142 -5.71 13.08 -4.09
N ASN A 143 -5.01 14.22 -4.01
CA ASN A 143 -5.51 15.44 -3.37
C ASN A 143 -5.96 15.19 -1.91
N ILE A 144 -5.25 14.30 -1.20
CA ILE A 144 -5.46 14.01 0.22
C ILE A 144 -4.20 14.45 0.98
N PRO A 145 -4.29 15.45 1.87
CA PRO A 145 -3.16 15.87 2.68
C PRO A 145 -2.58 14.69 3.48
N LEU A 146 -1.25 14.60 3.56
CA LEU A 146 -0.56 13.47 4.22
C LEU A 146 -1.15 13.11 5.59
N ARG A 147 -1.46 14.12 6.41
CA ARG A 147 -2.02 13.90 7.76
C ARG A 147 -3.40 13.23 7.72
N GLU A 148 -4.23 13.60 6.75
CA GLU A 148 -5.55 13.02 6.53
C GLU A 148 -5.42 11.59 6.00
N PHE A 149 -4.53 11.36 5.05
CA PHE A 149 -4.24 10.04 4.49
C PHE A 149 -3.78 9.05 5.58
N ILE A 150 -2.88 9.49 6.47
CA ILE A 150 -2.46 8.72 7.64
C ILE A 150 -3.68 8.43 8.55
N GLY A 151 -4.57 9.38 8.75
CA GLY A 151 -5.78 9.20 9.56
C GLY A 151 -6.69 8.11 9.01
N ILE A 152 -6.97 8.15 7.70
CA ILE A 152 -7.82 7.16 7.01
C ILE A 152 -7.21 5.75 7.13
N ALA A 153 -5.92 5.61 6.87
CA ALA A 153 -5.22 4.33 6.95
C ALA A 153 -5.19 3.79 8.39
N LEU A 154 -4.87 4.65 9.36
CA LEU A 154 -4.80 4.27 10.78
C LEU A 154 -6.16 3.82 11.30
N GLU A 155 -7.24 4.56 11.04
CA GLU A 155 -8.61 4.19 11.45
C GLU A 155 -9.01 2.83 10.86
N ALA A 156 -8.72 2.61 9.57
CA ALA A 156 -8.99 1.33 8.92
C ALA A 156 -8.22 0.17 9.56
N MET A 157 -6.94 0.36 9.90
CA MET A 157 -6.12 -0.66 10.56
C MET A 157 -6.57 -0.91 12.00
N GLN A 158 -6.98 0.12 12.72
CA GLN A 158 -7.54 -0.02 14.08
C GLN A 158 -8.84 -0.81 14.07
N GLY A 159 -9.66 -0.66 13.02
CA GLY A 159 -10.90 -1.42 12.85
C GLY A 159 -10.73 -2.92 12.66
N ILE A 160 -9.51 -3.39 12.32
CA ILE A 160 -9.15 -4.80 12.11
C ILE A 160 -7.92 -5.20 12.95
N SER A 161 -7.70 -4.53 14.08
CA SER A 161 -6.51 -4.74 14.90
C SER A 161 -6.38 -6.16 15.45
N GLU A 162 -7.49 -6.80 15.77
CA GLU A 162 -7.52 -8.20 16.25
C GLU A 162 -7.02 -9.16 15.16
N GLU A 163 -7.46 -8.98 13.92
CA GLU A 163 -7.04 -9.77 12.77
C GLU A 163 -5.55 -9.54 12.43
N LEU A 164 -5.04 -8.34 12.68
CA LEU A 164 -3.63 -7.99 12.51
C LEU A 164 -2.75 -8.45 13.68
N GLY A 165 -3.34 -8.84 14.81
CA GLY A 165 -2.60 -9.20 16.00
C GLY A 165 -1.89 -8.03 16.70
N LEU A 166 -2.45 -6.80 16.62
CA LEU A 166 -1.85 -5.55 17.09
C LEU A 166 -2.78 -4.72 17.97
#